data_b0cd439ece2750abd975ad8a01ec46b9
#
_entry.id   b0cd439ece2750abd975ad8a01ec46b9
#
_cell.length_a   1.000
_cell.length_b   1.000
_cell.length_c   1.000
_cell.angle_alpha   90.00
_cell.angle_beta   90.00
_cell.angle_gamma   90.00
#
_symmetry.space_group_name_H-M   'P 1'
#
loop_
_entity.id
_entity.type
_entity.pdbx_description
1 polymer ?
#
loop_
_entity_poly.entity_id
_entity_poly.type
_entity_poly.pdbx_seq_one_letter_code
_entity_poly.pdbx_strand_id
1 'polypeptide(L)'
;MLARMFKKLTSTLTVVVALFSSIALPQTVFGAETQYFPVASSRVGPYSAMGTGYYGAQIDYMNYVNMTGGVNGVMLTWQECETEYNAVKTVECYQRLLEKDGQRIVVFDTLGTPGAYAVINRMAKDNVVL
;
A
#
# COMPACT_ATOMS: atom_id res chain seq x y z
N MET A 1 55.88 -35.16 24.18
CA MET A 1 54.77 -35.76 23.39
C MET A 1 53.49 -34.95 23.45
N LEU A 2 53.17 -34.32 24.56
CA LEU A 2 51.97 -33.47 24.76
C LEU A 2 51.90 -32.20 23.88
N ALA A 3 53.02 -31.49 23.68
CA ALA A 3 53.07 -30.24 22.91
C ALA A 3 52.73 -30.39 21.40
N ARG A 4 52.91 -31.55 20.81
CA ARG A 4 52.54 -31.83 19.41
C ARG A 4 51.04 -32.14 19.22
N MET A 5 50.38 -32.62 20.26
CA MET A 5 48.95 -32.87 20.24
C MET A 5 48.15 -31.55 20.33
N PHE A 6 48.61 -30.60 21.13
CA PHE A 6 47.96 -29.29 21.28
C PHE A 6 48.01 -28.44 19.99
N LYS A 7 49.13 -28.50 19.22
CA LYS A 7 49.25 -27.77 17.94
C LYS A 7 48.30 -28.30 16.84
N LYS A 8 48.02 -29.61 16.85
CA LYS A 8 47.05 -30.18 15.88
C LYS A 8 45.60 -29.88 16.24
N LEU A 9 45.26 -29.76 17.53
CA LEU A 9 43.92 -29.47 17.98
C LEU A 9 43.51 -28.01 17.70
N THR A 10 44.44 -27.06 17.88
CA THR A 10 44.21 -25.63 17.59
C THR A 10 44.06 -25.35 16.09
N SER A 11 44.81 -26.07 15.23
CA SER A 11 44.72 -25.92 13.77
C SER A 11 43.38 -26.41 13.20
N THR A 12 42.85 -27.50 13.75
CA THR A 12 41.54 -28.05 13.29
C THR A 12 40.37 -27.19 13.72
N LEU A 13 40.46 -26.56 14.91
CA LEU A 13 39.37 -25.68 15.42
C LEU A 13 39.29 -24.39 14.62
N THR A 14 40.44 -23.83 14.18
CA THR A 14 40.48 -22.59 13.39
C THR A 14 39.87 -22.76 12.00
N VAL A 15 40.01 -23.92 11.36
CA VAL A 15 39.47 -24.23 10.04
C VAL A 15 37.93 -24.40 10.10
N VAL A 16 37.40 -24.97 11.18
CA VAL A 16 35.95 -25.19 11.33
C VAL A 16 35.20 -23.86 11.55
N VAL A 17 35.79 -22.91 12.29
CA VAL A 17 35.19 -21.59 12.51
C VAL A 17 35.16 -20.74 11.22
N ALA A 18 36.17 -20.87 10.34
CA ALA A 18 36.25 -20.14 9.07
C ALA A 18 35.21 -20.59 8.02
N LEU A 19 34.73 -21.84 8.12
CA LEU A 19 33.72 -22.38 7.18
C LEU A 19 32.27 -21.97 7.49
N PHE A 20 32.00 -21.48 8.70
CA PHE A 20 30.64 -21.01 9.08
C PHE A 20 30.35 -19.56 8.72
N SER A 21 31.34 -18.79 8.26
CA SER A 21 31.21 -17.35 8.02
C SER A 21 30.69 -16.96 6.62
N SER A 22 30.31 -17.92 5.77
CA SER A 22 29.99 -17.60 4.36
C SER A 22 28.57 -17.96 3.90
N ILE A 23 27.66 -18.26 4.82
CA ILE A 23 26.24 -18.34 4.42
C ILE A 23 25.62 -16.96 4.59
N ALA A 24 25.94 -16.04 3.67
CA ALA A 24 25.11 -14.89 3.42
C ALA A 24 23.81 -15.41 2.81
N LEU A 25 22.80 -15.62 3.66
CA LEU A 25 21.43 -15.84 3.18
C LEU A 25 21.07 -14.63 2.31
N PRO A 26 20.61 -14.82 1.07
CA PRO A 26 20.08 -13.72 0.30
C PRO A 26 18.93 -13.14 1.12
N GLN A 27 19.13 -11.94 1.66
CA GLN A 27 18.02 -11.16 2.17
C GLN A 27 17.23 -10.76 0.93
N THR A 28 16.19 -11.54 0.61
CA THR A 28 15.15 -11.06 -0.29
C THR A 28 14.54 -9.85 0.40
N VAL A 29 14.92 -8.67 -0.04
CA VAL A 29 14.19 -7.45 0.28
C VAL A 29 12.84 -7.62 -0.41
N PHE A 30 11.89 -8.23 0.29
CA PHE A 30 10.49 -8.14 -0.09
C PHE A 30 10.16 -6.65 0.05
N GLY A 31 10.03 -5.94 -1.07
CA GLY A 31 9.36 -4.67 -1.07
C GLY A 31 8.03 -4.87 -0.35
N ALA A 32 7.69 -4.01 0.60
CA ALA A 32 6.43 -4.11 1.31
C ALA A 32 5.30 -4.20 0.27
N GLU A 33 4.49 -5.25 0.36
CA GLU A 33 3.31 -5.40 -0.49
C GLU A 33 2.40 -4.21 -0.25
N THR A 34 1.82 -3.66 -1.32
CA THR A 34 0.97 -2.47 -1.22
C THR A 34 -0.39 -2.74 -1.83
N GLN A 35 -1.44 -2.14 -1.23
CA GLN A 35 -2.77 -2.11 -1.79
C GLN A 35 -3.17 -0.66 -2.10
N TYR A 36 -3.57 -0.40 -3.33
CA TYR A 36 -3.99 0.91 -3.78
C TYR A 36 -5.48 1.15 -3.51
N PHE A 37 -5.79 2.31 -2.90
CA PHE A 37 -7.13 2.84 -2.67
C PHE A 37 -7.28 4.22 -3.29
N PRO A 38 -8.24 4.46 -4.18
CA PRO A 38 -8.54 5.77 -4.70
C PRO A 38 -9.32 6.62 -3.68
N VAL A 39 -9.12 7.93 -3.70
CA VAL A 39 -9.87 8.89 -2.89
C VAL A 39 -10.54 9.89 -3.82
N ALA A 40 -11.84 9.71 -4.07
CA ALA A 40 -12.64 10.64 -4.85
C ALA A 40 -13.21 11.72 -3.93
N SER A 41 -12.45 12.78 -3.70
CA SER A 41 -12.78 13.80 -2.68
C SER A 41 -13.81 14.83 -3.14
N SER A 42 -14.38 15.53 -2.17
CA SER A 42 -15.26 16.68 -2.33
C SER A 42 -14.89 17.76 -1.30
N ARG A 43 -13.63 18.22 -1.35
CA ARG A 43 -13.09 19.25 -0.45
C ARG A 43 -13.45 20.65 -0.93
N VAL A 44 -13.91 20.77 -2.16
CA VAL A 44 -14.38 22.01 -2.80
C VAL A 44 -15.84 21.85 -3.17
N GLY A 45 -16.56 22.97 -3.37
CA GLY A 45 -17.97 22.97 -3.76
C GLY A 45 -18.96 22.94 -2.59
N PRO A 46 -20.21 22.55 -2.84
CA PRO A 46 -21.31 22.73 -1.88
C PRO A 46 -21.19 21.90 -0.59
N TYR A 47 -20.39 20.83 -0.62
CA TYR A 47 -20.18 19.95 0.52
C TYR A 47 -18.77 20.04 1.13
N SER A 48 -18.01 21.08 0.78
CA SER A 48 -16.60 21.26 1.21
C SER A 48 -16.42 21.25 2.72
N ALA A 49 -17.36 21.80 3.49
CA ALA A 49 -17.28 21.84 4.95
C ALA A 49 -17.22 20.42 5.58
N MET A 50 -18.00 19.49 5.03
CA MET A 50 -17.97 18.08 5.44
C MET A 50 -16.82 17.34 4.76
N GLY A 51 -16.62 17.54 3.47
CA GLY A 51 -15.62 16.81 2.66
C GLY A 51 -14.20 17.04 3.15
N THR A 52 -13.85 18.25 3.57
CA THR A 52 -12.51 18.54 4.10
C THR A 52 -12.19 17.69 5.32
N GLY A 53 -13.09 17.59 6.28
CA GLY A 53 -12.91 16.78 7.48
C GLY A 53 -12.96 15.29 7.19
N TYR A 54 -13.93 14.82 6.40
CA TYR A 54 -14.12 13.41 6.06
C TYR A 54 -12.91 12.82 5.34
N TYR A 55 -12.49 13.43 4.24
CA TYR A 55 -11.34 12.91 3.46
C TYR A 55 -10.00 13.14 4.15
N GLY A 56 -9.89 14.18 4.99
CA GLY A 56 -8.75 14.34 5.88
C GLY A 56 -8.62 13.16 6.83
N ALA A 57 -9.69 12.83 7.54
CA ALA A 57 -9.74 11.71 8.48
C ALA A 57 -9.49 10.36 7.79
N GLN A 58 -10.01 10.16 6.56
CA GLN A 58 -9.76 8.95 5.78
C GLN A 58 -8.26 8.76 5.49
N ILE A 59 -7.59 9.82 5.03
CA ILE A 59 -6.14 9.78 4.75
C ILE A 59 -5.34 9.60 6.05
N ASP A 60 -5.70 10.29 7.11
CA ASP A 60 -5.04 10.15 8.42
C ASP A 60 -5.18 8.73 8.96
N TYR A 61 -6.34 8.09 8.77
CA TYR A 61 -6.55 6.71 9.16
C TYR A 61 -5.69 5.73 8.34
N MET A 62 -5.58 5.92 7.02
CA MET A 62 -4.68 5.11 6.18
C MET A 62 -3.21 5.27 6.60
N ASN A 63 -2.79 6.49 6.93
CA ASN A 63 -1.46 6.76 7.50
C ASN A 63 -1.27 6.01 8.84
N TYR A 64 -2.25 6.07 9.73
CA TYR A 64 -2.20 5.37 11.01
C TYR A 64 -2.06 3.85 10.82
N VAL A 65 -2.84 3.26 9.90
CA VAL A 65 -2.72 1.83 9.56
C VAL A 65 -1.31 1.50 9.08
N ASN A 66 -0.73 2.33 8.21
CA ASN A 66 0.63 2.14 7.72
C ASN A 66 1.68 2.26 8.85
N MET A 67 1.51 3.21 9.76
CA MET A 67 2.39 3.37 10.93
C MET A 67 2.35 2.17 11.87
N THR A 68 1.25 1.41 11.89
CA THR A 68 1.09 0.19 12.69
C THR A 68 1.47 -1.10 11.95
N GLY A 69 2.05 -0.99 10.75
CA GLY A 69 2.55 -2.14 9.97
C GLY A 69 1.61 -2.61 8.86
N GLY A 70 0.63 -1.80 8.49
CA GLY A 70 -0.33 -2.13 7.42
C GLY A 70 -1.39 -3.15 7.85
N VAL A 71 -2.10 -3.68 6.88
CA VAL A 71 -3.08 -4.76 7.09
C VAL A 71 -2.41 -6.09 6.75
N ASN A 72 -2.11 -6.90 7.75
CA ASN A 72 -1.34 -8.15 7.58
C ASN A 72 0.01 -7.95 6.85
N GLY A 73 0.67 -6.82 7.09
CA GLY A 73 1.94 -6.47 6.44
C GLY A 73 1.80 -5.77 5.08
N VAL A 74 0.58 -5.64 4.55
CA VAL A 74 0.29 -4.91 3.29
C VAL A 74 0.07 -3.44 3.61
N MET A 75 0.86 -2.57 2.99
CA MET A 75 0.77 -1.12 3.19
C MET A 75 -0.29 -0.52 2.27
N LEU A 76 -1.00 0.51 2.74
CA LEU A 76 -2.01 1.21 1.96
C LEU A 76 -1.37 2.34 1.17
N THR A 77 -1.69 2.45 -0.11
CA THR A 77 -1.34 3.59 -0.96
C THR A 77 -2.60 4.24 -1.51
N TRP A 78 -2.56 5.53 -1.81
CA TRP A 78 -3.71 6.23 -2.36
C TRP A 78 -3.32 7.34 -3.32
N GLN A 79 -4.30 7.77 -4.08
CA GLN A 79 -4.27 8.99 -4.87
C GLN A 79 -5.60 9.70 -4.73
N GLU A 80 -5.56 10.99 -4.46
CA GLU A 80 -6.76 11.84 -4.34
C GLU A 80 -7.09 12.49 -5.67
N CYS A 81 -8.39 12.57 -6.00
CA CYS A 81 -8.93 13.32 -7.11
C CYS A 81 -10.16 14.07 -6.64
N GLU A 82 -10.16 15.39 -6.80
CA GLU A 82 -11.25 16.26 -6.37
C GLU A 82 -12.42 16.22 -7.36
N THR A 83 -13.61 15.86 -6.87
CA THR A 83 -14.85 15.75 -7.66
C THR A 83 -15.76 16.96 -7.56
N GLU A 84 -15.57 17.83 -6.58
CA GLU A 84 -16.43 18.96 -6.26
C GLU A 84 -17.92 18.55 -6.07
N TYR A 85 -18.17 17.29 -5.67
CA TYR A 85 -19.50 16.68 -5.60
C TYR A 85 -20.25 16.68 -6.96
N ASN A 86 -19.53 16.69 -8.07
CA ASN A 86 -20.05 16.79 -9.43
C ASN A 86 -19.96 15.45 -10.17
N ALA A 87 -21.08 15.02 -10.78
CA ALA A 87 -21.17 13.74 -11.47
C ALA A 87 -20.17 13.60 -12.63
N VAL A 88 -19.94 14.65 -13.43
CA VAL A 88 -18.98 14.62 -14.55
C VAL A 88 -17.56 14.48 -14.04
N LYS A 89 -17.17 15.29 -13.05
CA LYS A 89 -15.86 15.20 -12.42
C LYS A 89 -15.64 13.85 -11.72
N THR A 90 -16.70 13.26 -11.14
CA THR A 90 -16.61 11.92 -10.56
C THR A 90 -16.26 10.87 -11.64
N VAL A 91 -16.85 10.96 -12.82
CA VAL A 91 -16.52 10.07 -13.95
C VAL A 91 -15.06 10.26 -14.40
N GLU A 92 -14.59 11.50 -14.50
CA GLU A 92 -13.20 11.82 -14.84
C GLU A 92 -12.23 11.29 -13.78
N CYS A 93 -12.54 11.49 -12.49
CA CYS A 93 -11.77 10.97 -11.38
C CYS A 93 -11.74 9.44 -11.37
N TYR A 94 -12.88 8.78 -11.60
CA TYR A 94 -12.94 7.34 -11.72
C TYR A 94 -11.98 6.81 -12.78
N GLN A 95 -12.01 7.39 -13.98
CA GLN A 95 -11.11 6.99 -15.07
C GLN A 95 -9.64 7.22 -14.75
N ARG A 96 -9.32 8.35 -14.10
CA ARG A 96 -7.95 8.70 -13.70
C ARG A 96 -7.41 7.80 -12.59
N LEU A 97 -8.28 7.39 -11.66
CA LEU A 97 -7.90 6.63 -10.47
C LEU A 97 -8.03 5.12 -10.66
N LEU A 98 -8.53 4.64 -11.83
CA LEU A 98 -8.82 3.23 -12.06
C LEU A 98 -7.60 2.32 -11.88
N GLU A 99 -6.41 2.86 -12.17
CA GLU A 99 -5.15 2.13 -12.04
C GLU A 99 -4.02 3.07 -11.62
N LYS A 100 -3.17 2.60 -10.74
CA LYS A 100 -1.95 3.29 -10.33
C LYS A 100 -0.82 2.29 -10.13
N ASP A 101 0.33 2.55 -10.74
CA ASP A 101 1.54 1.73 -10.59
C ASP A 101 1.30 0.22 -10.87
N GLY A 102 0.43 -0.08 -11.87
CA GLY A 102 0.05 -1.45 -12.24
C GLY A 102 -0.98 -2.09 -11.31
N GLN A 103 -1.47 -1.38 -10.29
CA GLN A 103 -2.53 -1.84 -9.39
C GLN A 103 -3.87 -1.22 -9.77
N ARG A 104 -4.84 -2.07 -10.14
CA ARG A 104 -6.22 -1.64 -10.34
C ARG A 104 -6.94 -1.50 -9.02
N ILE A 105 -7.88 -0.54 -8.96
CA ILE A 105 -8.77 -0.39 -7.81
C ILE A 105 -9.72 -1.58 -7.69
N VAL A 106 -10.06 -1.92 -6.45
CA VAL A 106 -11.08 -2.92 -6.13
C VAL A 106 -12.36 -2.28 -5.57
N VAL A 107 -12.24 -1.06 -5.08
CA VAL A 107 -13.33 -0.25 -4.52
C VAL A 107 -13.19 1.19 -4.98
N PHE A 108 -14.31 1.86 -5.18
CA PHE A 108 -14.35 3.28 -5.47
C PHE A 108 -15.51 3.92 -4.69
N ASP A 109 -15.16 4.64 -3.64
CA ASP A 109 -16.14 5.34 -2.79
C ASP A 109 -16.41 6.75 -3.34
N THR A 110 -17.70 7.08 -3.48
CA THR A 110 -18.15 8.41 -3.78
C THR A 110 -19.06 8.89 -2.65
N LEU A 111 -18.71 9.92 -1.95
CA LEU A 111 -19.56 10.48 -0.88
C LEU A 111 -20.94 10.91 -1.36
N GLY A 112 -21.12 11.12 -2.66
CA GLY A 112 -22.32 11.72 -3.23
C GLY A 112 -23.12 10.83 -4.17
N THR A 113 -24.43 10.77 -3.97
CA THR A 113 -25.39 10.07 -4.84
C THR A 113 -25.26 10.41 -6.34
N PRO A 114 -25.08 11.68 -6.76
CA PRO A 114 -24.89 12.00 -8.18
C PRO A 114 -23.65 11.33 -8.78
N GLY A 115 -22.55 11.31 -8.05
CA GLY A 115 -21.32 10.64 -8.45
C GLY A 115 -21.51 9.12 -8.54
N ALA A 116 -22.12 8.52 -7.51
CA ALA A 116 -22.39 7.08 -7.47
C ALA A 116 -23.19 6.62 -8.70
N TYR A 117 -24.30 7.27 -9.00
CA TYR A 117 -25.12 6.94 -10.18
C TYR A 117 -24.39 7.14 -11.50
N ALA A 118 -23.47 8.11 -11.58
CA ALA A 118 -22.71 8.37 -12.80
C ALA A 118 -21.68 7.27 -13.12
N VAL A 119 -21.18 6.56 -12.12
CA VAL A 119 -20.11 5.55 -12.28
C VAL A 119 -20.55 4.10 -12.10
N ILE A 120 -21.67 3.82 -11.45
CA ILE A 120 -22.07 2.47 -11.03
C ILE A 120 -22.07 1.43 -12.17
N ASN A 121 -22.55 1.79 -13.36
CA ASN A 121 -22.55 0.89 -14.50
C ASN A 121 -21.16 0.61 -15.08
N ARG A 122 -20.22 1.55 -14.92
CA ARG A 122 -18.82 1.36 -15.30
C ARG A 122 -18.11 0.49 -14.27
N MET A 123 -18.32 0.77 -12.99
CA MET A 123 -17.76 -0.01 -11.89
C MET A 123 -18.16 -1.48 -11.98
N ALA A 124 -19.44 -1.78 -12.30
CA ALA A 124 -19.92 -3.14 -12.52
C ALA A 124 -19.19 -3.85 -13.67
N LYS A 125 -18.89 -3.15 -14.77
CA LYS A 125 -18.13 -3.71 -15.91
C LYS A 125 -16.66 -3.93 -15.56
N ASP A 126 -16.10 -3.09 -14.73
CA ASP A 126 -14.70 -3.12 -14.30
C ASP A 126 -14.46 -4.05 -13.10
N ASN A 127 -15.51 -4.68 -12.55
CA ASN A 127 -15.49 -5.47 -11.31
C ASN A 127 -14.99 -4.67 -10.09
N VAL A 128 -15.38 -3.40 -10.03
CA VAL A 128 -15.09 -2.49 -8.92
C VAL A 128 -16.31 -2.36 -8.03
N VAL A 129 -16.12 -2.44 -6.71
CA VAL A 129 -17.19 -2.29 -5.71
C VAL A 129 -17.40 -0.81 -5.38
N LEU A 130 -18.69 -0.40 -5.23
CA LEU A 130 -19.07 0.92 -4.75
C LEU A 130 -19.10 0.93 -3.22
#